data_d37e5fe8106af5a2d5416de35b8ed658
#
_entry.id   d37e5fe8106af5a2d5416de35b8ed658
#
_cell.length_a   1.000
_cell.length_b   1.000
_cell.length_c   1.000
_cell.angle_alpha   90.00
_cell.angle_beta   90.00
_cell.angle_gamma   90.00
#
_symmetry.space_group_name_H-M   'P 1'
#
loop_
_entity.id
_entity.type
_entity.pdbx_description
1 polymer ?
#
loop_
_entity_poly.entity_id
_entity_poly.type
_entity_poly.pdbx_seq_one_letter_code
_entity_poly.pdbx_strand_id
1 'polypeptide(L)'
;MAILTTARLQLSPFDEHDWSFFLSLRQNPEVMRFMGEVLDEAAIREIFEQRCNEPGIFVIRDQNGTALGDIGLRISHKNPHEADIGYALLPQAQSQGYASEALDALCDYGFHQLSLWAINAWVLGDNHGSARLLEKRGFIRTQVLEKAYQLNGKYFDDWVYRLENAPTAK
;
A
#
# COMPACT_ATOMS: atom_id res chain seq x y z
N MET A 1 -9.47 8.61 14.79
CA MET A 1 -8.82 8.19 13.55
C MET A 1 -9.84 8.03 12.45
N ALA A 2 -9.49 8.46 11.25
CA ALA A 2 -10.42 8.41 10.13
C ALA A 2 -10.69 6.97 9.68
N ILE A 3 -11.94 6.68 9.34
CA ILE A 3 -12.33 5.46 8.64
C ILE A 3 -12.79 5.92 7.26
N LEU A 4 -12.22 5.30 6.21
CA LEU A 4 -12.59 5.63 4.84
C LEU A 4 -13.53 4.55 4.32
N THR A 5 -14.64 4.97 3.74
CA THR A 5 -15.65 4.05 3.21
C THR A 5 -15.78 4.23 1.72
N THR A 6 -15.80 3.13 0.98
CA THR A 6 -16.04 3.09 -0.47
C THR A 6 -17.29 2.27 -0.78
N ALA A 7 -17.57 2.04 -2.05
CA ALA A 7 -18.74 1.25 -2.45
C ALA A 7 -18.73 -0.17 -1.85
N ARG A 8 -17.56 -0.80 -1.74
CA ARG A 8 -17.45 -2.19 -1.29
C ARG A 8 -16.54 -2.37 -0.09
N LEU A 9 -15.78 -1.32 0.30
CA LEU A 9 -14.69 -1.45 1.27
C LEU A 9 -14.83 -0.47 2.42
N GLN A 10 -14.20 -0.83 3.52
CA GLN A 10 -13.92 0.07 4.63
C GLN A 10 -12.43 -0.01 4.95
N LEU A 11 -11.76 1.14 4.99
CA LEU A 11 -10.37 1.24 5.41
C LEU A 11 -10.38 1.72 6.85
N SER A 12 -9.95 0.88 7.78
CA SER A 12 -9.96 1.18 9.21
C SER A 12 -8.59 0.94 9.83
N PRO A 13 -8.23 1.67 10.89
CA PRO A 13 -6.96 1.47 11.57
C PRO A 13 -6.80 0.02 12.04
N PHE A 14 -5.55 -0.42 12.18
CA PHE A 14 -5.24 -1.71 12.78
C PHE A 14 -5.58 -1.72 14.26
N ASP A 15 -6.07 -2.85 14.76
CA ASP A 15 -6.17 -3.11 16.19
C ASP A 15 -5.69 -4.53 16.51
N GLU A 16 -5.65 -4.87 17.79
CA GLU A 16 -5.08 -6.14 18.24
C GLU A 16 -5.80 -7.37 17.66
N HIS A 17 -7.08 -7.24 17.32
CA HIS A 17 -7.87 -8.32 16.72
C HIS A 17 -7.43 -8.66 15.30
N ASP A 18 -6.62 -7.81 14.67
CA ASP A 18 -6.14 -8.01 13.31
C ASP A 18 -4.85 -8.83 13.25
N TRP A 19 -4.33 -9.28 14.39
CA TRP A 19 -3.05 -10.00 14.42
C TRP A 19 -3.04 -11.25 13.54
N SER A 20 -4.02 -12.13 13.69
CA SER A 20 -4.06 -13.37 12.91
C SER A 20 -4.12 -13.12 11.41
N PHE A 21 -4.90 -12.13 11.01
CA PHE A 21 -4.96 -11.69 9.61
C PHE A 21 -3.60 -11.18 9.12
N PHE A 22 -2.98 -10.28 9.89
CA PHE A 22 -1.71 -9.69 9.48
C PHE A 22 -0.60 -10.73 9.38
N LEU A 23 -0.55 -11.66 10.32
CA LEU A 23 0.41 -12.77 10.29
C LEU A 23 0.21 -13.62 9.02
N SER A 24 -1.03 -13.97 8.69
CA SER A 24 -1.36 -14.72 7.47
C SER A 24 -0.92 -13.96 6.21
N LEU A 25 -1.14 -12.66 6.19
CA LEU A 25 -0.77 -11.80 5.05
C LEU A 25 0.75 -11.80 4.85
N ARG A 26 1.51 -11.62 5.93
CA ARG A 26 2.97 -11.44 5.86
C ARG A 26 3.74 -12.77 5.78
N GLN A 27 3.14 -13.88 6.15
CA GLN A 27 3.74 -15.20 5.99
C GLN A 27 3.45 -15.85 4.64
N ASN A 28 2.53 -15.29 3.86
CA ASN A 28 2.16 -15.86 2.58
C ASN A 28 3.23 -15.55 1.52
N PRO A 29 3.91 -16.56 0.96
CA PRO A 29 4.98 -16.33 -0.02
C PRO A 29 4.48 -15.65 -1.31
N GLU A 30 3.24 -15.89 -1.71
CA GLU A 30 2.65 -15.26 -2.89
C GLU A 30 2.45 -13.76 -2.67
N VAL A 31 1.96 -13.36 -1.51
CA VAL A 31 1.81 -11.95 -1.13
C VAL A 31 3.18 -11.27 -1.07
N MET A 32 4.16 -11.93 -0.48
CA MET A 32 5.49 -11.37 -0.24
C MET A 32 6.41 -11.42 -1.47
N ARG A 33 5.99 -12.08 -2.54
CA ARG A 33 6.82 -12.35 -3.73
C ARG A 33 7.58 -11.12 -4.24
N PHE A 34 6.94 -9.95 -4.24
CA PHE A 34 7.53 -8.70 -4.73
C PHE A 34 7.67 -7.64 -3.65
N MET A 35 7.53 -8.02 -2.39
CA MET A 35 7.57 -7.08 -1.27
C MET A 35 8.83 -7.21 -0.41
N GLY A 36 9.27 -8.44 -0.19
CA GLY A 36 10.41 -8.73 0.65
C GLY A 36 10.44 -10.20 1.04
N GLU A 37 11.45 -10.56 1.84
CA GLU A 37 11.54 -11.90 2.38
C GLU A 37 10.47 -12.14 3.43
N VAL A 38 10.03 -13.40 3.54
CA VAL A 38 9.10 -13.80 4.60
C VAL A 38 9.88 -13.82 5.91
N LEU A 39 9.48 -12.97 6.83
CA LEU A 39 10.10 -12.85 8.14
C LEU A 39 9.51 -13.87 9.11
N ASP A 40 10.21 -14.09 10.25
CA ASP A 40 9.66 -14.93 11.31
C ASP A 40 8.52 -14.20 12.05
N GLU A 41 7.78 -14.97 12.85
CA GLU A 41 6.60 -14.44 13.54
C GLU A 41 6.94 -13.28 14.48
N ALA A 42 8.07 -13.35 15.19
CA ALA A 42 8.48 -12.29 16.10
C ALA A 42 8.73 -10.98 15.36
N ALA A 43 9.40 -11.01 14.21
CA ALA A 43 9.66 -9.83 13.40
C ALA A 43 8.35 -9.26 12.83
N ILE A 44 7.44 -10.12 12.38
CA ILE A 44 6.12 -9.69 11.89
C ILE A 44 5.32 -9.03 13.03
N ARG A 45 5.42 -9.57 14.25
CA ARG A 45 4.76 -8.99 15.42
C ARG A 45 5.23 -7.57 15.72
N GLU A 46 6.53 -7.31 15.62
CA GLU A 46 7.05 -5.96 15.79
C GLU A 46 6.48 -4.98 14.76
N ILE A 47 6.41 -5.41 13.50
CA ILE A 47 5.81 -4.59 12.44
C ILE A 47 4.34 -4.32 12.73
N PHE A 48 3.60 -5.34 13.17
CA PHE A 48 2.19 -5.22 13.51
C PHE A 48 1.96 -4.19 14.62
N GLU A 49 2.75 -4.24 15.68
CA GLU A 49 2.64 -3.29 16.79
C GLU A 49 2.91 -1.85 16.34
N GLN A 50 3.87 -1.65 15.46
CA GLN A 50 4.13 -0.35 14.87
C GLN A 50 2.93 0.14 14.06
N ARG A 51 2.31 -0.73 13.25
CA ARG A 51 1.15 -0.38 12.42
C ARG A 51 -0.07 -0.02 13.24
N CYS A 52 -0.29 -0.65 14.37
CA CYS A 52 -1.39 -0.33 15.28
C CYS A 52 -1.32 1.11 15.80
N ASN A 53 -0.12 1.69 15.82
CA ASN A 53 0.12 3.03 16.36
C ASN A 53 0.49 4.07 15.29
N GLU A 54 0.54 3.66 14.00
CA GLU A 54 0.98 4.54 12.92
C GLU A 54 -0.21 5.12 12.18
N PRO A 55 -0.35 6.46 12.12
CA PRO A 55 -1.43 7.09 11.35
C PRO A 55 -1.24 6.85 9.86
N GLY A 56 -2.33 6.78 9.12
CA GLY A 56 -2.29 6.60 7.67
C GLY A 56 -2.16 5.14 7.22
N ILE A 57 -2.12 4.19 8.14
CA ILE A 57 -2.05 2.76 7.85
C ILE A 57 -3.40 2.12 8.19
N PHE A 58 -3.95 1.38 7.24
CA PHE A 58 -5.32 0.85 7.32
C PHE A 58 -5.38 -0.63 6.97
N VAL A 59 -6.32 -1.33 7.60
CA VAL A 59 -6.80 -2.63 7.13
C VAL A 59 -7.87 -2.39 6.08
N ILE A 60 -7.81 -3.12 4.98
CA ILE A 60 -8.86 -3.11 3.95
C ILE A 60 -9.86 -4.20 4.33
N ARG A 61 -11.11 -3.80 4.59
CA ARG A 61 -12.19 -4.73 4.96
C ARG A 61 -13.31 -4.68 3.94
N ASP A 62 -13.96 -5.83 3.72
CA ASP A 62 -15.18 -5.87 2.91
C ASP A 62 -16.40 -5.43 3.74
N GLN A 63 -17.59 -5.49 3.14
CA GLN A 63 -18.84 -5.07 3.78
C GLN A 63 -19.21 -5.92 4.99
N ASN A 64 -18.67 -7.13 5.08
CA ASN A 64 -18.90 -8.03 6.23
C ASN A 64 -17.87 -7.84 7.33
N GLY A 65 -16.93 -6.90 7.16
CA GLY A 65 -15.85 -6.66 8.11
C GLY A 65 -14.67 -7.62 7.96
N THR A 66 -14.66 -8.46 6.93
CA THR A 66 -13.57 -9.40 6.68
C THR A 66 -12.35 -8.65 6.18
N ALA A 67 -11.20 -8.88 6.81
CA ALA A 67 -9.93 -8.28 6.41
C ALA A 67 -9.43 -8.92 5.11
N LEU A 68 -9.16 -8.09 4.10
CA LEU A 68 -8.73 -8.50 2.77
C LEU A 68 -7.27 -8.21 2.51
N GLY A 69 -6.73 -7.19 3.15
CA GLY A 69 -5.37 -6.72 2.94
C GLY A 69 -5.08 -5.48 3.77
N ASP A 70 -3.98 -4.83 3.45
CA ASP A 70 -3.64 -3.55 4.08
C ASP A 70 -3.18 -2.53 3.04
N ILE A 71 -3.26 -1.26 3.43
CA ILE A 71 -2.82 -0.14 2.62
C ILE A 71 -2.33 0.96 3.53
N GLY A 72 -1.27 1.65 3.14
CA GLY A 72 -0.71 2.70 3.97
C GLY A 72 -0.20 3.88 3.18
N LEU A 73 -0.30 5.05 3.80
CA LEU A 73 0.18 6.32 3.26
C LEU A 73 1.11 6.92 4.30
N ARG A 74 2.40 6.99 3.99
CA ARG A 74 3.42 7.52 4.90
C ARG A 74 3.95 8.84 4.38
N ILE A 75 3.81 9.87 5.20
CA ILE A 75 4.33 11.19 4.87
C ILE A 75 5.86 11.13 4.77
N SER A 76 6.41 11.71 3.72
CA SER A 76 7.86 11.76 3.51
C SER A 76 8.54 12.60 4.59
N HIS A 77 9.69 12.12 5.09
CA HIS A 77 10.50 12.90 6.02
C HIS A 77 11.18 14.09 5.35
N LYS A 78 11.36 14.04 4.04
CA LYS A 78 12.04 15.10 3.27
C LYS A 78 11.09 16.21 2.84
N ASN A 79 9.82 15.87 2.63
CA ASN A 79 8.82 16.82 2.16
C ASN A 79 7.46 16.49 2.77
N PRO A 80 6.93 17.35 3.68
CA PRO A 80 5.65 17.07 4.35
C PRO A 80 4.44 17.12 3.42
N HIS A 81 4.61 17.55 2.18
CA HIS A 81 3.54 17.60 1.17
C HIS A 81 3.55 16.39 0.23
N GLU A 82 4.44 15.43 0.48
CA GLU A 82 4.51 14.19 -0.29
C GLU A 82 4.41 12.99 0.64
N ALA A 83 3.94 11.88 0.10
CA ALA A 83 3.82 10.62 0.83
C ALA A 83 4.12 9.45 -0.09
N ASP A 84 4.48 8.32 0.53
CA ASP A 84 4.62 7.04 -0.16
C ASP A 84 3.41 6.17 0.17
N ILE A 85 2.86 5.48 -0.83
CA ILE A 85 1.75 4.56 -0.68
C ILE A 85 2.20 3.13 -0.94
N GLY A 86 1.74 2.20 -0.12
CA GLY A 86 1.98 0.77 -0.29
C GLY A 86 0.74 -0.03 0.08
N TYR A 87 0.58 -1.21 -0.52
CA TYR A 87 -0.59 -2.05 -0.30
C TYR A 87 -0.27 -3.52 -0.53
N ALA A 88 -1.05 -4.39 0.11
CA ALA A 88 -0.99 -5.83 -0.10
C ALA A 88 -2.39 -6.42 0.09
N LEU A 89 -2.73 -7.44 -0.69
CA LEU A 89 -3.99 -8.18 -0.57
C LEU A 89 -3.71 -9.66 -0.39
N LEU A 90 -4.53 -10.32 0.42
CA LEU A 90 -4.57 -11.77 0.46
C LEU A 90 -4.88 -12.34 -0.93
N PRO A 91 -4.34 -13.52 -1.31
CA PRO A 91 -4.54 -14.07 -2.65
C PRO A 91 -6.00 -14.18 -3.06
N GLN A 92 -6.88 -14.58 -2.14
CA GLN A 92 -8.31 -14.73 -2.42
C GLN A 92 -9.03 -13.39 -2.66
N ALA A 93 -8.40 -12.27 -2.30
CA ALA A 93 -8.96 -10.93 -2.51
C ALA A 93 -8.40 -10.25 -3.76
N GLN A 94 -7.44 -10.86 -4.43
CA GLN A 94 -6.82 -10.28 -5.63
C GLN A 94 -7.71 -10.41 -6.86
N SER A 95 -7.44 -9.57 -7.87
CA SER A 95 -8.12 -9.59 -9.18
C SER A 95 -9.63 -9.32 -9.13
N GLN A 96 -10.09 -8.59 -8.12
CA GLN A 96 -11.50 -8.22 -7.95
C GLN A 96 -11.72 -6.71 -7.91
N GLY A 97 -10.67 -5.93 -8.16
CA GLY A 97 -10.72 -4.48 -8.15
C GLY A 97 -10.60 -3.84 -6.77
N TYR A 98 -10.37 -4.61 -5.73
CA TYR A 98 -10.26 -4.08 -4.36
C TYR A 98 -9.04 -3.17 -4.17
N ALA A 99 -7.90 -3.54 -4.74
CA ALA A 99 -6.69 -2.72 -4.64
C ALA A 99 -6.90 -1.35 -5.31
N SER A 100 -7.52 -1.31 -6.48
CA SER A 100 -7.86 -0.07 -7.18
C SER A 100 -8.78 0.81 -6.36
N GLU A 101 -9.81 0.22 -5.78
CA GLU A 101 -10.81 0.93 -4.98
C GLU A 101 -10.19 1.52 -3.71
N ALA A 102 -9.36 0.73 -3.02
CA ALA A 102 -8.65 1.18 -1.81
C ALA A 102 -7.62 2.26 -2.14
N LEU A 103 -6.88 2.08 -3.23
CA LEU A 103 -5.87 3.05 -3.69
C LEU A 103 -6.50 4.41 -4.00
N ASP A 104 -7.60 4.41 -4.75
CA ASP A 104 -8.33 5.65 -5.08
C ASP A 104 -8.80 6.36 -3.82
N ALA A 105 -9.38 5.64 -2.88
CA ALA A 105 -9.88 6.21 -1.63
C ALA A 105 -8.77 6.84 -0.80
N LEU A 106 -7.64 6.17 -0.69
CA LEU A 106 -6.52 6.67 0.11
C LEU A 106 -5.81 7.84 -0.57
N CYS A 107 -5.68 7.82 -1.89
CA CYS A 107 -5.15 8.95 -2.65
C CYS A 107 -6.05 10.19 -2.49
N ASP A 108 -7.36 10.03 -2.61
CA ASP A 108 -8.31 11.14 -2.40
C ASP A 108 -8.18 11.71 -0.99
N TYR A 109 -8.08 10.85 0.01
CA TYR A 109 -7.85 11.27 1.40
C TYR A 109 -6.54 12.07 1.53
N GLY A 110 -5.47 11.58 0.93
CA GLY A 110 -4.18 12.26 0.95
C GLY A 110 -4.23 13.65 0.32
N PHE A 111 -4.84 13.77 -0.85
CA PHE A 111 -4.92 15.03 -1.56
C PHE A 111 -5.89 16.02 -0.92
N HIS A 112 -7.04 15.57 -0.45
CA HIS A 112 -8.10 16.46 0.03
C HIS A 112 -8.07 16.69 1.53
N GLN A 113 -7.68 15.71 2.33
CA GLN A 113 -7.66 15.84 3.79
C GLN A 113 -6.27 16.17 4.33
N LEU A 114 -5.21 15.67 3.71
CA LEU A 114 -3.84 15.88 4.14
C LEU A 114 -3.12 16.96 3.32
N SER A 115 -3.78 17.51 2.32
CA SER A 115 -3.23 18.56 1.44
C SER A 115 -1.91 18.16 0.78
N LEU A 116 -1.77 16.91 0.41
CA LEU A 116 -0.57 16.44 -0.28
C LEU A 116 -0.49 16.99 -1.70
N TRP A 117 0.73 17.21 -2.17
CA TRP A 117 1.01 17.61 -3.54
C TRP A 117 1.24 16.41 -4.45
N ALA A 118 1.79 15.34 -3.89
CA ALA A 118 2.10 14.14 -4.66
C ALA A 118 2.13 12.91 -3.77
N ILE A 119 1.85 11.76 -4.40
CA ILE A 119 1.94 10.45 -3.78
C ILE A 119 2.83 9.59 -4.67
N ASN A 120 3.85 8.95 -4.06
CA ASN A 120 4.77 8.08 -4.75
C ASN A 120 4.48 6.61 -4.39
N ALA A 121 4.77 5.71 -5.31
CA ALA A 121 4.68 4.27 -5.09
C ALA A 121 5.91 3.58 -5.66
N TRP A 122 6.44 2.60 -4.94
CA TRP A 122 7.62 1.85 -5.32
C TRP A 122 7.21 0.44 -5.72
N VAL A 123 7.66 -0.01 -6.89
CA VAL A 123 7.28 -1.31 -7.47
C VAL A 123 8.53 -2.03 -7.92
N LEU A 124 8.70 -3.29 -7.51
CA LEU A 124 9.75 -4.14 -8.07
C LEU A 124 9.54 -4.34 -9.56
N GLY A 125 10.62 -4.32 -10.32
CA GLY A 125 10.59 -4.32 -11.78
C GLY A 125 9.82 -5.47 -12.43
N ASP A 126 9.70 -6.61 -11.79
CA ASP A 126 8.97 -7.76 -12.31
C ASP A 126 7.48 -7.78 -11.89
N ASN A 127 7.07 -6.85 -11.05
CA ASN A 127 5.69 -6.79 -10.57
C ASN A 127 4.79 -6.02 -11.55
N HIS A 128 4.50 -6.65 -12.69
CA HIS A 128 3.71 -6.04 -13.75
C HIS A 128 2.26 -5.76 -13.35
N GLY A 129 1.70 -6.58 -12.47
CA GLY A 129 0.33 -6.38 -11.98
C GLY A 129 0.17 -5.07 -11.23
N SER A 130 1.10 -4.79 -10.31
CA SER A 130 1.10 -3.54 -9.55
C SER A 130 1.39 -2.34 -10.45
N ALA A 131 2.34 -2.47 -11.38
CA ALA A 131 2.66 -1.41 -12.34
C ALA A 131 1.44 -1.03 -13.16
N ARG A 132 0.73 -2.01 -13.72
CA ARG A 132 -0.50 -1.75 -14.50
C ARG A 132 -1.60 -1.12 -13.66
N LEU A 133 -1.75 -1.55 -12.41
CA LEU A 133 -2.73 -0.98 -11.50
C LEU A 133 -2.47 0.51 -11.28
N LEU A 134 -1.23 0.87 -10.98
CA LEU A 134 -0.83 2.26 -10.74
C LEU A 134 -1.01 3.11 -12.00
N GLU A 135 -0.61 2.60 -13.16
CA GLU A 135 -0.73 3.31 -14.44
C GLU A 135 -2.20 3.58 -14.77
N LYS A 136 -3.09 2.63 -14.52
CA LYS A 136 -4.54 2.81 -14.72
C LYS A 136 -5.13 3.85 -13.76
N ARG A 137 -4.52 4.06 -12.60
CA ARG A 137 -4.97 5.08 -11.64
C ARG A 137 -4.32 6.44 -11.89
N GLY A 138 -3.57 6.60 -12.96
CA GLY A 138 -2.96 7.86 -13.36
C GLY A 138 -1.55 8.09 -12.86
N PHE A 139 -0.96 7.13 -12.16
CA PHE A 139 0.44 7.23 -11.75
C PHE A 139 1.35 7.12 -12.97
N ILE A 140 2.43 7.90 -12.96
CA ILE A 140 3.43 7.92 -14.03
C ILE A 140 4.75 7.44 -13.46
N ARG A 141 5.41 6.53 -14.17
CA ARG A 141 6.74 6.08 -13.76
C ARG A 141 7.76 7.20 -14.01
N THR A 142 8.38 7.67 -12.93
CA THR A 142 9.33 8.78 -12.95
C THR A 142 10.78 8.34 -12.90
N GLN A 143 11.05 7.15 -12.34
CA GLN A 143 12.41 6.63 -12.20
C GLN A 143 12.44 5.13 -12.35
N VAL A 144 13.57 4.64 -12.91
CA VAL A 144 13.96 3.23 -12.89
C VAL A 144 15.30 3.17 -12.18
N LEU A 145 15.35 2.56 -11.00
CA LEU A 145 16.59 2.38 -10.25
C LEU A 145 17.10 0.97 -10.56
N GLU A 146 18.05 0.87 -11.45
CA GLU A 146 18.54 -0.42 -11.94
C GLU A 146 19.20 -1.22 -10.82
N LYS A 147 18.80 -2.48 -10.67
CA LYS A 147 19.33 -3.46 -9.70
C LYS A 147 19.43 -2.90 -8.29
N ALA A 148 18.50 -2.03 -7.92
CA ALA A 148 18.53 -1.32 -6.65
C ALA A 148 18.06 -2.18 -5.48
N TYR A 149 17.37 -3.29 -5.73
CA TYR A 149 16.78 -4.11 -4.68
C TYR A 149 17.16 -5.58 -4.86
N GLN A 150 17.69 -6.18 -3.78
CA GLN A 150 18.00 -7.61 -3.76
C GLN A 150 16.94 -8.36 -2.95
N LEU A 151 16.36 -9.39 -3.57
CA LEU A 151 15.35 -10.23 -2.95
C LEU A 151 15.62 -11.70 -3.28
N ASN A 152 15.81 -12.53 -2.26
CA ASN A 152 16.08 -13.95 -2.40
C ASN A 152 17.29 -14.22 -3.33
N GLY A 153 18.34 -13.43 -3.20
CA GLY A 153 19.57 -13.57 -3.98
C GLY A 153 19.50 -13.05 -5.41
N LYS A 154 18.37 -12.51 -5.84
CA LYS A 154 18.18 -11.96 -7.17
C LYS A 154 18.06 -10.45 -7.09
N TYR A 155 18.69 -9.74 -8.04
CA TYR A 155 18.59 -8.28 -8.13
C TYR A 155 17.43 -7.87 -9.02
N PHE A 156 16.67 -6.88 -8.55
CA PHE A 156 15.54 -6.32 -9.27
C PHE A 156 15.73 -4.81 -9.44
N ASP A 157 15.17 -4.27 -10.51
CA ASP A 157 15.01 -2.83 -10.63
C ASP A 157 13.92 -2.37 -9.66
N ASP A 158 14.03 -1.14 -9.20
CA ASP A 158 12.97 -0.47 -8.45
C ASP A 158 12.35 0.59 -9.37
N TRP A 159 11.06 0.47 -9.60
CA TRP A 159 10.31 1.44 -10.39
C TRP A 159 9.59 2.41 -9.45
N VAL A 160 9.82 3.70 -9.65
CA VAL A 160 9.16 4.74 -8.85
C VAL A 160 8.05 5.36 -9.68
N TYR A 161 6.84 5.30 -9.15
CA TYR A 161 5.63 5.89 -9.72
C TYR A 161 5.20 7.10 -8.91
N ARG A 162 4.61 8.08 -9.59
CA ARG A 162 4.18 9.32 -8.95
C ARG A 162 2.80 9.75 -9.48
N LEU A 163 1.93 10.14 -8.56
CA LEU A 163 0.65 10.78 -8.86
C LEU A 163 0.68 12.17 -8.22
N GLU A 164 0.52 13.19 -9.03
CA GLU A 164 0.45 14.57 -8.56
C GLU A 164 -1.00 14.99 -8.40
N ASN A 165 -1.24 15.82 -7.38
CA ASN A 165 -2.54 16.44 -7.21
C ASN A 165 -2.80 17.36 -8.41
N ALA A 166 -3.91 17.12 -9.10
CA ALA A 166 -4.26 17.94 -10.25
C ALA A 166 -4.37 19.41 -9.82
N PRO A 167 -3.74 20.35 -10.55
CA PRO A 167 -3.89 21.76 -10.22
C PRO A 167 -5.37 22.12 -10.27
N THR A 168 -5.85 22.72 -9.18
CA THR A 168 -7.19 23.29 -9.18
C THR A 168 -7.29 24.30 -10.30
N ALA A 169 -8.28 24.15 -11.16
CA ALA A 169 -8.56 25.15 -12.19
C ALA A 169 -8.71 26.51 -11.53
N LYS A 170 -7.87 27.44 -11.94
CA LYS A 170 -7.95 28.83 -11.47
C LYS A 170 -9.00 29.57 -12.23
#